data_923d40faab3096f0f61e553d09bea5e1
#
_entry.id   923d40faab3096f0f61e553d09bea5e1
#
_cell.length_a   1.000
_cell.length_b   1.000
_cell.length_c   1.000
_cell.angle_alpha   90.00
_cell.angle_beta   90.00
_cell.angle_gamma   90.00
#
_symmetry.space_group_name_H-M   'P 1'
#
loop_
_entity.id
_entity.type
_entity.pdbx_description
1 polymer ?
#
loop_
_entity_poly.entity_id
_entity_poly.type
_entity_poly.pdbx_seq_one_letter_code
_entity_poly.pdbx_strand_id
1 'polypeptide(L)'
;MYEMKTVVKTSQIDKDGLLKTSSIFDIMQDCSFFQLDSESELRNYFNENNISMFLISRQVDIYKLPKYSEKIIARTYVYECNEAYGYRNTVIYDENNNELVVCYAIGGFVNLTNSNLVRIPKPIIDGVKFDKKIEMNYLPRKIKIDNKNFKEVDRFKVKKYFIDDNNHVNNARYMDMVIDYVEDYYKRIRIEYRVPAKLGDTIIVNKENIEDETIIKLCGEDNITYAIVEFSYNL
;
A
#
# COMPACT_ATOMS: atom_id res chain seq x y z
N MET A 1 2.90 17.30 7.00
CA MET A 1 3.97 16.26 7.01
C MET A 1 4.05 15.63 8.38
N TYR A 2 4.17 14.31 8.47
CA TYR A 2 4.41 13.55 9.70
C TYR A 2 5.72 12.75 9.56
N GLU A 3 6.50 12.68 10.64
CA GLU A 3 7.80 12.00 10.66
C GLU A 3 7.81 10.93 11.75
N MET A 4 8.22 9.71 11.39
CA MET A 4 8.41 8.58 12.28
C MET A 4 9.86 8.07 12.18
N LYS A 5 10.60 8.10 13.28
CA LYS A 5 11.96 7.55 13.37
C LYS A 5 11.91 6.13 13.95
N THR A 6 12.63 5.22 13.33
CA THR A 6 12.72 3.83 13.79
C THR A 6 14.07 3.21 13.42
N VAL A 7 14.29 1.98 13.88
CA VAL A 7 15.45 1.17 13.55
C VAL A 7 14.96 -0.10 12.89
N VAL A 8 15.64 -0.58 11.85
CA VAL A 8 15.32 -1.86 11.21
C VAL A 8 15.56 -3.02 12.18
N LYS A 9 14.50 -3.74 12.52
CA LYS A 9 14.49 -4.81 13.53
C LYS A 9 14.74 -6.18 12.90
N THR A 10 15.22 -7.15 13.69
CA THR A 10 15.42 -8.55 13.23
C THR A 10 14.17 -9.18 12.64
N SER A 11 12.97 -8.88 13.17
CA SER A 11 11.69 -9.40 12.64
C SER A 11 11.35 -8.84 11.26
N GLN A 12 11.96 -7.73 10.85
CA GLN A 12 11.65 -6.97 9.64
C GLN A 12 12.59 -7.28 8.47
N ILE A 13 13.61 -8.11 8.66
CA ILE A 13 14.60 -8.42 7.63
C ILE A 13 14.36 -9.80 7.00
N ASP A 14 14.85 -9.94 5.76
CA ASP A 14 14.90 -11.19 5.02
C ASP A 14 16.17 -12.02 5.33
N LYS A 15 16.38 -13.09 4.54
CA LYS A 15 17.55 -13.98 4.65
C LYS A 15 18.88 -13.29 4.39
N ASP A 16 18.88 -12.16 3.68
CA ASP A 16 20.07 -11.39 3.31
C ASP A 16 20.31 -10.21 4.26
N GLY A 17 19.51 -10.08 5.32
CA GLY A 17 19.59 -9.03 6.32
C GLY A 17 19.05 -7.69 5.85
N LEU A 18 18.28 -7.66 4.75
CA LEU A 18 17.66 -6.48 4.17
C LEU A 18 16.21 -6.32 4.63
N LEU A 19 15.71 -5.09 4.71
CA LEU A 19 14.32 -4.79 5.07
C LEU A 19 13.36 -5.46 4.07
N LYS A 20 12.47 -6.34 4.56
CA LYS A 20 11.45 -7.02 3.76
C LYS A 20 10.49 -6.02 3.13
N THR A 21 10.02 -6.34 1.95
CA THR A 21 9.01 -5.54 1.26
C THR A 21 7.73 -5.38 2.08
N SER A 22 7.23 -6.44 2.71
CA SER A 22 6.06 -6.35 3.60
C SER A 22 6.31 -5.39 4.77
N SER A 23 7.52 -5.37 5.33
CA SER A 23 7.89 -4.42 6.39
C SER A 23 7.97 -2.98 5.90
N ILE A 24 8.35 -2.73 4.63
CA ILE A 24 8.25 -1.40 4.00
C ILE A 24 6.78 -0.94 4.00
N PHE A 25 5.86 -1.83 3.59
CA PHE A 25 4.43 -1.52 3.56
C PHE A 25 3.86 -1.27 4.95
N ASP A 26 4.28 -2.04 5.98
CA ASP A 26 3.90 -1.83 7.37
C ASP A 26 4.35 -0.45 7.86
N ILE A 27 5.64 -0.11 7.70
CA ILE A 27 6.19 1.19 8.11
C ILE A 27 5.45 2.35 7.44
N MET A 28 5.15 2.25 6.15
CA MET A 28 4.41 3.27 5.42
C MET A 28 2.96 3.40 5.89
N GLN A 29 2.32 2.28 6.21
CA GLN A 29 0.97 2.24 6.73
C GLN A 29 0.91 2.87 8.12
N ASP A 30 1.78 2.47 9.04
CA ASP A 30 1.85 3.01 10.40
C ASP A 30 2.09 4.52 10.39
N CYS A 31 3.07 4.99 9.60
CA CYS A 31 3.36 6.42 9.43
C CYS A 31 2.13 7.19 8.93
N SER A 32 1.35 6.59 8.03
CA SER A 32 0.13 7.19 7.48
C SER A 32 -1.01 7.27 8.50
N PHE A 33 -1.19 6.24 9.31
CA PHE A 33 -2.21 6.22 10.37
C PHE A 33 -1.87 7.20 11.49
N PHE A 34 -0.62 7.25 11.94
CA PHE A 34 -0.19 8.23 12.94
C PHE A 34 -0.37 9.69 12.46
N GLN A 35 -0.15 9.95 11.16
CA GLN A 35 -0.44 11.26 10.60
C GLN A 35 -1.95 11.56 10.63
N LEU A 36 -2.81 10.60 10.24
CA LEU A 36 -4.27 10.78 10.28
C LEU A 36 -4.75 11.02 11.71
N ASP A 37 -4.20 10.31 12.70
CA ASP A 37 -4.53 10.49 14.12
C ASP A 37 -4.09 11.88 14.65
N SER A 38 -3.10 12.50 14.03
CA SER A 38 -2.68 13.88 14.35
C SER A 38 -3.60 14.97 13.77
N GLU A 39 -4.47 14.64 12.81
CA GLU A 39 -5.43 15.54 12.15
C GLU A 39 -6.80 15.44 12.85
N SER A 40 -6.93 16.09 14.02
CA SER A 40 -8.08 15.91 14.92
C SER A 40 -9.44 16.20 14.27
N GLU A 41 -9.58 17.26 13.46
CA GLU A 41 -10.86 17.63 12.83
C GLU A 41 -11.31 16.56 11.82
N LEU A 42 -10.40 16.12 10.94
CA LEU A 42 -10.69 15.08 9.95
C LEU A 42 -10.99 13.74 10.63
N ARG A 43 -10.22 13.40 11.67
CA ARG A 43 -10.42 12.17 12.45
C ARG A 43 -11.77 12.16 13.17
N ASN A 44 -12.16 13.26 13.80
CA ASN A 44 -13.45 13.40 14.46
C ASN A 44 -14.60 13.28 13.44
N TYR A 45 -14.50 13.96 12.30
CA TYR A 45 -15.48 13.85 11.23
C TYR A 45 -15.64 12.40 10.75
N PHE A 46 -14.54 11.66 10.58
CA PHE A 46 -14.59 10.24 10.18
C PHE A 46 -15.31 9.38 11.21
N ASN A 47 -14.99 9.56 12.49
CA ASN A 47 -15.60 8.80 13.58
C ASN A 47 -17.11 9.07 13.70
N GLU A 48 -17.52 10.34 13.64
CA GLU A 48 -18.93 10.77 13.76
C GLU A 48 -19.79 10.29 12.59
N ASN A 49 -19.20 10.14 11.40
CA ASN A 49 -19.92 9.76 10.18
C ASN A 49 -19.69 8.30 9.76
N ASN A 50 -19.00 7.51 10.59
CA ASN A 50 -18.67 6.10 10.31
C ASN A 50 -17.94 5.94 8.96
N ILE A 51 -16.94 6.80 8.73
CA ILE A 51 -16.12 6.84 7.50
C ILE A 51 -14.70 6.39 7.84
N SER A 52 -14.06 5.72 6.89
CA SER A 52 -12.62 5.44 6.92
C SER A 52 -12.00 5.70 5.55
N MET A 53 -10.67 5.79 5.51
CA MET A 53 -9.92 5.91 4.26
C MET A 53 -9.34 4.54 3.90
N PHE A 54 -9.81 3.96 2.79
CA PHE A 54 -9.30 2.71 2.26
C PHE A 54 -8.30 2.97 1.14
N LEU A 55 -7.19 2.25 1.20
CA LEU A 55 -6.17 2.33 0.16
C LEU A 55 -6.70 1.72 -1.14
N ILE A 56 -6.62 2.48 -2.23
CA ILE A 56 -7.07 2.07 -3.57
C ILE A 56 -5.89 1.64 -4.43
N SER A 57 -4.77 2.35 -4.32
CA SER A 57 -3.56 1.98 -5.04
C SER A 57 -2.32 2.52 -4.34
N ARG A 58 -1.22 1.85 -4.60
CA ARG A 58 0.11 2.26 -4.14
C ARG A 58 1.15 1.96 -5.22
N GLN A 59 2.09 2.88 -5.40
CA GLN A 59 3.33 2.67 -6.15
C GLN A 59 4.49 2.88 -5.17
N VAL A 60 5.46 1.99 -5.20
CA VAL A 60 6.66 2.03 -4.35
C VAL A 60 7.87 1.88 -5.24
N ASP A 61 8.74 2.89 -5.29
CA ASP A 61 10.02 2.88 -5.98
C ASP A 61 11.12 2.62 -4.95
N ILE A 62 11.94 1.60 -5.17
CA ILE A 62 12.97 1.12 -4.24
C ILE A 62 14.35 1.45 -4.82
N TYR A 63 15.03 2.42 -4.21
CA TYR A 63 16.40 2.79 -4.61
C TYR A 63 17.43 1.95 -3.87
N LYS A 64 17.18 1.69 -2.56
CA LYS A 64 18.04 0.89 -1.70
C LYS A 64 17.23 0.31 -0.54
N LEU A 65 17.46 -0.94 -0.20
CA LEU A 65 16.89 -1.57 1.00
C LEU A 65 17.81 -1.33 2.20
N PRO A 66 17.28 -0.78 3.31
CA PRO A 66 18.05 -0.65 4.54
C PRO A 66 18.34 -2.02 5.15
N LYS A 67 19.48 -2.11 5.88
CA LYS A 67 19.91 -3.33 6.56
C LYS A 67 19.45 -3.37 8.02
N TYR A 68 19.57 -4.55 8.62
CA TYR A 68 19.40 -4.72 10.05
C TYR A 68 20.19 -3.67 10.84
N SER A 69 19.56 -3.13 11.90
CA SER A 69 20.14 -2.11 12.80
C SER A 69 20.33 -0.72 12.18
N GLU A 70 20.11 -0.50 10.89
CA GLU A 70 20.12 0.85 10.32
C GLU A 70 18.95 1.67 10.86
N LYS A 71 19.21 2.93 11.18
CA LYS A 71 18.18 3.89 11.55
C LYS A 71 17.58 4.47 10.29
N ILE A 72 16.27 4.55 10.29
CA ILE A 72 15.49 5.07 9.16
C ILE A 72 14.46 6.09 9.63
N ILE A 73 14.10 6.98 8.74
CA ILE A 73 13.12 8.04 8.95
C ILE A 73 12.03 7.88 7.89
N ALA A 74 10.82 7.54 8.32
CA ALA A 74 9.66 7.55 7.43
C ALA A 74 8.96 8.90 7.54
N ARG A 75 8.75 9.58 6.40
CA ARG A 75 7.97 10.83 6.32
C ARG A 75 6.82 10.65 5.38
N THR A 76 5.64 11.10 5.79
CA THR A 76 4.44 11.07 4.97
C THR A 76 3.89 12.47 4.73
N TYR A 77 3.43 12.70 3.49
CA TYR A 77 3.03 14.00 2.96
C TYR A 77 1.69 13.86 2.26
N VAL A 78 0.63 14.46 2.80
CA VAL A 78 -0.65 14.60 2.08
C VAL A 78 -0.53 15.82 1.19
N TYR A 79 -0.51 15.66 -0.12
CA TYR A 79 -0.29 16.75 -1.05
C TYR A 79 -1.54 17.19 -1.80
N GLU A 80 -2.58 16.37 -1.78
CA GLU A 80 -3.85 16.67 -2.44
C GLU A 80 -4.97 15.87 -1.79
N CYS A 81 -6.14 16.46 -1.70
CA CYS A 81 -7.37 15.79 -1.33
C CYS A 81 -8.52 16.40 -2.13
N ASN A 82 -9.37 15.58 -2.70
CA ASN A 82 -10.67 15.99 -3.22
C ASN A 82 -11.79 15.33 -2.43
N GLU A 83 -13.03 15.59 -2.78
CA GLU A 83 -14.17 15.06 -2.02
C GLU A 83 -14.20 13.53 -1.90
N ALA A 84 -13.60 12.79 -2.84
CA ALA A 84 -13.67 11.33 -2.89
C ALA A 84 -12.33 10.63 -2.58
N TYR A 85 -11.19 11.32 -2.79
CA TYR A 85 -9.87 10.72 -2.72
C TYR A 85 -8.86 11.61 -2.02
N GLY A 86 -7.96 10.98 -1.25
CA GLY A 86 -6.76 11.59 -0.73
C GLY A 86 -5.51 11.05 -1.43
N TYR A 87 -4.52 11.90 -1.65
CA TYR A 87 -3.27 11.58 -2.33
C TYR A 87 -2.09 11.86 -1.42
N ARG A 88 -1.19 10.89 -1.33
CA ARG A 88 -0.10 10.91 -0.35
C ARG A 88 1.20 10.41 -0.97
N ASN A 89 2.30 11.06 -0.59
CA ASN A 89 3.62 10.48 -0.69
C ASN A 89 4.09 9.98 0.68
N THR A 90 4.88 8.93 0.70
CA THR A 90 5.63 8.49 1.87
C THR A 90 7.04 8.13 1.43
N VAL A 91 8.04 8.64 2.13
CA VAL A 91 9.45 8.38 1.82
C VAL A 91 10.14 7.80 3.04
N ILE A 92 10.92 6.77 2.83
CA ILE A 92 11.84 6.22 3.83
C ILE A 92 13.24 6.75 3.50
N TYR A 93 13.84 7.44 4.46
CA TYR A 93 15.17 8.02 4.40
C TYR A 93 16.15 7.26 5.30
N ASP A 94 17.44 7.36 4.99
CA ASP A 94 18.50 7.05 5.94
C ASP A 94 18.73 8.22 6.93
N GLU A 95 19.69 8.06 7.86
CA GLU A 95 20.05 9.10 8.84
C GLU A 95 20.61 10.38 8.19
N ASN A 96 21.09 10.32 6.95
CA ASN A 96 21.64 11.46 6.20
C ASN A 96 20.60 12.13 5.31
N ASN A 97 19.31 11.73 5.41
CA ASN A 97 18.21 12.17 4.56
C ASN A 97 18.37 11.75 3.07
N ASN A 98 19.10 10.70 2.75
CA ASN A 98 19.06 10.12 1.43
C ASN A 98 17.80 9.27 1.28
N GLU A 99 17.09 9.41 0.16
CA GLU A 99 15.89 8.63 -0.16
C GLU A 99 16.26 7.17 -0.40
N LEU A 100 15.66 6.27 0.34
CA LEU A 100 15.83 4.82 0.20
C LEU A 100 14.66 4.21 -0.55
N VAL A 101 13.43 4.62 -0.19
CA VAL A 101 12.19 4.15 -0.80
C VAL A 101 11.22 5.31 -0.90
N VAL A 102 10.62 5.50 -2.07
CA VAL A 102 9.63 6.55 -2.33
C VAL A 102 8.29 5.93 -2.72
N CYS A 103 7.22 6.43 -2.12
CA CYS A 103 5.88 5.90 -2.33
C CYS A 103 4.89 6.99 -2.73
N TYR A 104 3.99 6.60 -3.62
CA TYR A 104 2.77 7.30 -3.98
C TYR A 104 1.57 6.43 -3.66
N ALA A 105 0.57 6.97 -2.98
CA ALA A 105 -0.63 6.24 -2.60
C ALA A 105 -1.89 7.07 -2.81
N ILE A 106 -2.98 6.40 -3.19
CA ILE A 106 -4.32 6.96 -3.30
C ILE A 106 -5.23 6.23 -2.31
N GLY A 107 -5.88 6.98 -1.43
CA GLY A 107 -6.95 6.50 -0.57
C GLY A 107 -8.30 7.00 -1.03
N GLY A 108 -9.36 6.21 -0.84
CA GLY A 108 -10.75 6.59 -1.05
C GLY A 108 -11.50 6.64 0.27
N PHE A 109 -12.42 7.57 0.41
CA PHE A 109 -13.27 7.66 1.60
C PHE A 109 -14.43 6.68 1.48
N VAL A 110 -14.60 5.82 2.48
CA VAL A 110 -15.56 4.71 2.45
C VAL A 110 -16.41 4.74 3.70
N ASN A 111 -17.71 4.61 3.54
CA ASN A 111 -18.63 4.39 4.67
C ASN A 111 -18.50 2.94 5.15
N LEU A 112 -18.21 2.76 6.44
CA LEU A 112 -17.95 1.45 7.05
C LEU A 112 -19.18 0.56 7.17
N THR A 113 -20.41 1.15 7.08
CA THR A 113 -21.65 0.37 7.18
C THR A 113 -21.97 -0.35 5.89
N ASN A 114 -21.76 0.30 4.72
CA ASN A 114 -22.19 -0.22 3.41
C ASN A 114 -21.05 -0.40 2.41
N SER A 115 -19.82 -0.09 2.81
CA SER A 115 -18.60 -0.19 1.98
C SER A 115 -18.62 0.65 0.70
N ASN A 116 -19.49 1.66 0.63
CA ASN A 116 -19.56 2.55 -0.53
C ASN A 116 -18.59 3.72 -0.40
N LEU A 117 -18.04 4.17 -1.54
CA LEU A 117 -17.32 5.43 -1.60
C LEU A 117 -18.27 6.58 -1.23
N VAL A 118 -17.77 7.47 -0.38
CA VAL A 118 -18.49 8.67 0.06
C VAL A 118 -17.73 9.94 -0.32
N ARG A 119 -18.42 11.07 -0.32
CA ARG A 119 -17.83 12.37 -0.54
C ARG A 119 -17.70 13.11 0.80
N ILE A 120 -16.50 13.60 1.09
CA ILE A 120 -16.25 14.45 2.24
C ILE A 120 -16.64 15.88 1.89
N PRO A 121 -17.38 16.58 2.78
CA PRO A 121 -17.74 17.97 2.54
C PRO A 121 -16.52 18.86 2.33
N LYS A 122 -16.61 19.78 1.38
CA LYS A 122 -15.52 20.69 1.05
C LYS A 122 -14.94 21.47 2.26
N PRO A 123 -15.75 21.99 3.19
CA PRO A 123 -15.21 22.67 4.37
C PRO A 123 -14.26 21.82 5.23
N ILE A 124 -14.51 20.49 5.32
CA ILE A 124 -13.63 19.57 6.05
C ILE A 124 -12.30 19.39 5.29
N ILE A 125 -12.35 19.31 3.96
CA ILE A 125 -11.17 19.19 3.10
C ILE A 125 -10.34 20.48 3.15
N ASP A 126 -10.98 21.62 3.10
CA ASP A 126 -10.32 22.96 3.14
C ASP A 126 -9.56 23.18 4.47
N GLY A 127 -9.90 22.46 5.54
CA GLY A 127 -9.17 22.42 6.81
C GLY A 127 -7.88 21.58 6.80
N VAL A 128 -7.69 20.72 5.81
CA VAL A 128 -6.50 19.85 5.70
C VAL A 128 -5.32 20.66 5.16
N LYS A 129 -4.19 20.61 5.86
CA LYS A 129 -2.95 21.21 5.37
C LYS A 129 -2.25 20.30 4.37
N PHE A 130 -2.08 20.80 3.16
CA PHE A 130 -1.36 20.08 2.11
C PHE A 130 0.13 20.40 2.13
N ASP A 131 0.91 19.35 1.90
CA ASP A 131 2.35 19.42 1.73
C ASP A 131 2.71 19.54 0.24
N LYS A 132 3.98 19.82 -0.06
CA LYS A 132 4.49 19.78 -1.42
C LYS A 132 4.54 18.34 -1.92
N LYS A 133 4.03 18.11 -3.13
CA LYS A 133 4.16 16.84 -3.85
C LYS A 133 5.64 16.54 -4.14
N ILE A 134 6.06 15.29 -3.89
CA ILE A 134 7.45 14.85 -4.11
C ILE A 134 7.66 14.57 -5.60
N GLU A 135 8.87 14.79 -6.08
CA GLU A 135 9.25 14.43 -7.46
C GLU A 135 9.45 12.92 -7.56
N MET A 136 8.67 12.27 -8.42
CA MET A 136 8.81 10.87 -8.80
C MET A 136 8.09 10.61 -10.12
N ASN A 137 8.31 9.48 -10.75
CA ASN A 137 7.55 9.05 -11.92
C ASN A 137 6.19 8.50 -11.48
N TYR A 138 5.13 9.30 -11.55
CA TYR A 138 3.77 8.91 -11.19
C TYR A 138 3.10 8.11 -12.29
N LEU A 139 2.98 6.81 -12.11
CA LEU A 139 2.27 5.94 -13.06
C LEU A 139 0.75 5.95 -12.81
N PRO A 140 -0.06 5.64 -13.83
CA PRO A 140 -1.52 5.57 -13.68
C PRO A 140 -1.94 4.59 -12.58
N ARG A 141 -2.96 4.94 -11.80
CA ARG A 141 -3.52 4.09 -10.74
C ARG A 141 -3.85 2.67 -11.19
N LYS A 142 -4.47 2.56 -12.36
CA LYS A 142 -4.88 1.26 -12.91
C LYS A 142 -3.69 0.55 -13.57
N ILE A 143 -3.50 -0.71 -13.21
CA ILE A 143 -2.57 -1.62 -13.87
C ILE A 143 -3.28 -2.22 -15.07
N LYS A 144 -2.70 -2.05 -16.27
CA LYS A 144 -3.24 -2.64 -17.51
C LYS A 144 -2.86 -4.11 -17.55
N ILE A 145 -3.84 -4.98 -17.71
CA ILE A 145 -3.64 -6.43 -17.84
C ILE A 145 -4.37 -6.95 -19.09
N ASP A 146 -3.76 -7.92 -19.77
CA ASP A 146 -4.46 -8.80 -20.73
C ASP A 146 -4.71 -10.14 -20.03
N ASN A 147 -5.99 -10.47 -19.77
CA ASN A 147 -6.37 -11.66 -19.00
C ASN A 147 -6.06 -13.00 -19.68
N LYS A 148 -5.45 -13.01 -20.86
CA LYS A 148 -5.25 -14.24 -21.65
C LYS A 148 -4.05 -15.08 -21.21
N ASN A 149 -3.02 -14.48 -20.62
CA ASN A 149 -1.74 -15.11 -20.38
C ASN A 149 -1.49 -15.49 -18.92
N PHE A 150 -2.40 -15.15 -18.01
CA PHE A 150 -2.29 -15.50 -16.61
C PHE A 150 -2.35 -17.01 -16.38
N LYS A 151 -1.41 -17.53 -15.58
CA LYS A 151 -1.39 -18.91 -15.11
C LYS A 151 -1.58 -18.95 -13.60
N GLU A 152 -2.47 -19.82 -13.13
CA GLU A 152 -2.58 -20.12 -11.71
C GLU A 152 -1.27 -20.78 -11.23
N VAL A 153 -0.66 -20.19 -10.20
CA VAL A 153 0.61 -20.67 -9.62
C VAL A 153 0.43 -21.15 -8.19
N ASP A 154 -0.61 -20.69 -7.50
CA ASP A 154 -0.95 -21.15 -6.14
C ASP A 154 -2.41 -20.83 -5.80
N ARG A 155 -2.87 -21.49 -4.71
CA ARG A 155 -4.21 -21.30 -4.15
C ARG A 155 -4.20 -21.58 -2.64
N PHE A 156 -4.71 -20.64 -1.84
CA PHE A 156 -4.81 -20.80 -0.39
C PHE A 156 -6.01 -20.06 0.19
N LYS A 157 -6.35 -20.36 1.46
CA LYS A 157 -7.40 -19.66 2.19
C LYS A 157 -6.82 -18.53 3.04
N VAL A 158 -7.53 -17.40 3.07
CA VAL A 158 -7.24 -16.27 3.97
C VAL A 158 -7.33 -16.74 5.41
N LYS A 159 -6.24 -16.57 6.17
CA LYS A 159 -6.11 -16.94 7.58
C LYS A 159 -6.26 -15.72 8.49
N LYS A 160 -6.53 -15.96 9.79
CA LYS A 160 -6.77 -14.91 10.80
C LYS A 160 -5.66 -13.87 10.90
N TYR A 161 -4.39 -14.26 10.73
CA TYR A 161 -3.26 -13.34 10.86
C TYR A 161 -3.14 -12.32 9.72
N PHE A 162 -3.88 -12.50 8.64
CA PHE A 162 -3.98 -11.51 7.55
C PHE A 162 -5.01 -10.41 7.82
N ILE A 163 -5.93 -10.62 8.78
CA ILE A 163 -7.12 -9.78 8.96
C ILE A 163 -6.80 -8.60 9.89
N ASP A 164 -7.26 -7.42 9.48
CA ASP A 164 -7.20 -6.17 10.26
C ASP A 164 -8.48 -5.94 11.09
N ASP A 165 -8.55 -4.79 11.76
CA ASP A 165 -9.67 -4.36 12.60
C ASP A 165 -10.95 -4.04 11.80
N ASN A 166 -10.86 -3.88 10.47
CA ASN A 166 -12.01 -3.74 9.59
C ASN A 166 -12.57 -5.10 9.10
N ASN A 167 -12.07 -6.23 9.63
CA ASN A 167 -12.41 -7.59 9.22
C ASN A 167 -12.07 -7.90 7.75
N HIS A 168 -11.08 -7.23 7.19
CA HIS A 168 -10.55 -7.45 5.84
C HIS A 168 -9.07 -7.83 5.89
N VAL A 169 -8.57 -8.39 4.81
CA VAL A 169 -7.12 -8.57 4.65
C VAL A 169 -6.44 -7.20 4.70
N ASN A 170 -5.51 -7.04 5.65
CA ASN A 170 -4.70 -5.84 5.78
C ASN A 170 -3.93 -5.57 4.47
N ASN A 171 -3.93 -4.33 4.02
CA ASN A 171 -3.32 -3.94 2.74
C ASN A 171 -1.84 -4.32 2.62
N ALA A 172 -1.06 -4.28 3.72
CA ALA A 172 0.34 -4.69 3.72
C ALA A 172 0.50 -6.22 3.53
N ARG A 173 -0.49 -7.00 3.95
CA ARG A 173 -0.44 -8.48 3.87
C ARG A 173 -0.57 -9.02 2.45
N TYR A 174 -1.10 -8.23 1.50
CA TYR A 174 -1.09 -8.63 0.09
C TYR A 174 0.34 -8.84 -0.44
N MET A 175 1.35 -8.15 0.13
CA MET A 175 2.74 -8.38 -0.25
C MET A 175 3.25 -9.77 0.21
N ASP A 176 2.86 -10.22 1.41
CA ASP A 176 3.20 -11.56 1.89
C ASP A 176 2.56 -12.67 1.03
N MET A 177 1.47 -12.37 0.33
CA MET A 177 0.78 -13.32 -0.56
C MET A 177 1.41 -13.46 -1.93
N VAL A 178 2.28 -12.54 -2.35
CA VAL A 178 2.79 -12.48 -3.73
C VAL A 178 4.31 -12.57 -3.83
N ILE A 179 5.03 -12.28 -2.75
CA ILE A 179 6.48 -12.11 -2.78
C ILE A 179 7.23 -13.38 -3.20
N ASP A 180 6.71 -14.56 -2.87
CA ASP A 180 7.33 -15.85 -3.22
C ASP A 180 7.25 -16.20 -4.72
N TYR A 181 6.49 -15.43 -5.51
CA TYR A 181 6.28 -15.70 -6.94
C TYR A 181 7.05 -14.73 -7.85
N VAL A 182 7.90 -13.86 -7.29
CA VAL A 182 8.68 -12.85 -8.01
C VAL A 182 10.17 -13.00 -7.72
N GLU A 183 11.00 -12.39 -8.55
CA GLU A 183 12.44 -12.37 -8.35
C GLU A 183 12.85 -11.29 -7.35
N ASP A 184 13.96 -11.51 -6.62
CA ASP A 184 14.36 -10.69 -5.47
C ASP A 184 14.88 -9.27 -5.80
N TYR A 185 15.01 -8.88 -7.08
CA TYR A 185 15.70 -7.63 -7.49
C TYR A 185 14.83 -6.55 -8.15
N TYR A 186 13.51 -6.61 -7.95
CA TYR A 186 12.60 -5.58 -8.48
C TYR A 186 12.91 -4.18 -7.91
N LYS A 187 12.67 -3.16 -8.73
CA LYS A 187 12.90 -1.75 -8.40
C LYS A 187 11.62 -0.98 -8.13
N ARG A 188 10.50 -1.43 -8.68
CA ARG A 188 9.18 -0.82 -8.47
C ARG A 188 8.14 -1.87 -8.18
N ILE A 189 7.22 -1.51 -7.29
CA ILE A 189 6.00 -2.27 -7.02
C ILE A 189 4.83 -1.33 -7.23
N ARG A 190 3.83 -1.80 -7.97
CA ARG A 190 2.52 -1.14 -8.04
C ARG A 190 1.47 -2.13 -7.58
N ILE A 191 0.52 -1.65 -6.77
CA ILE A 191 -0.61 -2.45 -6.35
C ILE A 191 -1.91 -1.67 -6.56
N GLU A 192 -2.88 -2.30 -7.21
CA GLU A 192 -4.25 -1.85 -7.35
C GLU A 192 -5.14 -2.74 -6.48
N TYR A 193 -5.71 -2.17 -5.42
CA TYR A 193 -6.69 -2.85 -4.55
C TYR A 193 -8.08 -2.66 -5.14
N ARG A 194 -8.85 -3.74 -5.30
CA ARG A 194 -10.18 -3.70 -5.93
C ARG A 194 -11.29 -4.05 -4.96
N VAL A 195 -11.29 -5.27 -4.45
CA VAL A 195 -12.27 -5.75 -3.48
C VAL A 195 -11.50 -6.30 -2.28
N PRO A 196 -11.82 -5.89 -1.05
CA PRO A 196 -11.14 -6.42 0.11
C PRO A 196 -11.48 -7.91 0.31
N ALA A 197 -10.47 -8.75 0.44
CA ALA A 197 -10.64 -10.16 0.79
C ALA A 197 -10.94 -10.31 2.29
N LYS A 198 -11.67 -11.37 2.66
CA LYS A 198 -12.14 -11.65 4.02
C LYS A 198 -11.61 -12.97 4.54
N LEU A 199 -11.75 -13.19 5.85
CA LEU A 199 -11.41 -14.44 6.48
C LEU A 199 -12.14 -15.62 5.82
N GLY A 200 -11.37 -16.63 5.40
CA GLY A 200 -11.89 -17.84 4.79
C GLY A 200 -12.09 -17.77 3.27
N ASP A 201 -11.98 -16.58 2.66
CA ASP A 201 -11.96 -16.47 1.21
C ASP A 201 -10.82 -17.29 0.62
N THR A 202 -11.05 -17.87 -0.56
CA THR A 202 -9.99 -18.50 -1.32
C THR A 202 -9.26 -17.45 -2.16
N ILE A 203 -7.95 -17.39 -2.04
CA ILE A 203 -7.09 -16.59 -2.91
C ILE A 203 -6.49 -17.51 -3.97
N ILE A 204 -6.73 -17.20 -5.23
CA ILE A 204 -6.09 -17.83 -6.40
C ILE A 204 -5.03 -16.86 -6.89
N VAL A 205 -3.78 -17.29 -6.88
CA VAL A 205 -2.64 -16.49 -7.35
C VAL A 205 -2.40 -16.79 -8.82
N ASN A 206 -2.65 -15.79 -9.66
CA ASN A 206 -2.42 -15.86 -11.10
C ASN A 206 -1.23 -14.99 -11.47
N LYS A 207 -0.23 -15.58 -12.16
CA LYS A 207 1.01 -14.91 -12.54
C LYS A 207 1.12 -14.79 -14.06
N GLU A 208 1.63 -13.65 -14.51
CA GLU A 208 2.08 -13.38 -15.88
C GLU A 208 3.45 -12.71 -15.84
N ASN A 209 4.41 -13.17 -16.64
CA ASN A 209 5.70 -12.50 -16.85
C ASN A 209 5.68 -11.79 -18.20
N ILE A 210 6.04 -10.51 -18.22
CA ILE A 210 6.09 -9.65 -19.42
C ILE A 210 7.44 -8.94 -19.42
N GLU A 211 8.38 -9.37 -20.27
CA GLU A 211 9.72 -8.77 -20.38
C GLU A 211 10.35 -8.44 -19.00
N ASP A 212 10.40 -7.14 -18.65
CA ASP A 212 10.98 -6.63 -17.41
C ASP A 212 9.96 -6.50 -16.26
N GLU A 213 8.80 -7.16 -16.35
CA GLU A 213 7.73 -7.07 -15.35
C GLU A 213 7.17 -8.45 -14.98
N THR A 214 6.76 -8.58 -13.74
CA THR A 214 5.90 -9.68 -13.29
C THR A 214 4.60 -9.10 -12.77
N ILE A 215 3.47 -9.58 -13.30
CA ILE A 215 2.15 -9.18 -12.84
C ILE A 215 1.50 -10.36 -12.12
N ILE A 216 1.01 -10.10 -10.91
CA ILE A 216 0.25 -11.07 -10.11
C ILE A 216 -1.16 -10.54 -9.90
N LYS A 217 -2.15 -11.36 -10.27
CA LYS A 217 -3.56 -11.09 -10.03
C LYS A 217 -4.08 -12.05 -8.96
N LEU A 218 -4.58 -11.50 -7.87
CA LEU A 218 -5.20 -12.23 -6.76
C LEU A 218 -6.72 -12.24 -6.95
N CYS A 219 -7.31 -13.42 -7.12
CA CYS A 219 -8.74 -13.59 -7.39
C CYS A 219 -9.39 -14.55 -6.41
N GLY A 220 -10.72 -14.42 -6.25
CA GLY A 220 -11.58 -15.44 -5.65
C GLY A 220 -12.01 -16.53 -6.63
N GLU A 221 -12.66 -17.58 -6.12
CA GLU A 221 -13.25 -18.67 -6.92
C GLU A 221 -14.37 -18.20 -7.86
N ASP A 222 -15.01 -17.08 -7.53
CA ASP A 222 -16.02 -16.40 -8.32
C ASP A 222 -15.45 -15.41 -9.36
N ASN A 223 -14.14 -15.46 -9.61
CA ASN A 223 -13.38 -14.54 -10.45
C ASN A 223 -13.38 -13.06 -9.99
N ILE A 224 -13.86 -12.75 -8.78
CA ILE A 224 -13.68 -11.43 -8.19
C ILE A 224 -12.19 -11.17 -8.01
N THR A 225 -11.69 -10.05 -8.53
CA THR A 225 -10.30 -9.65 -8.36
C THR A 225 -10.16 -8.86 -7.05
N TYR A 226 -9.35 -9.34 -6.12
CA TYR A 226 -9.02 -8.66 -4.87
C TYR A 226 -7.96 -7.59 -5.07
N ALA A 227 -6.84 -7.96 -5.71
CA ALA A 227 -5.76 -7.05 -6.01
C ALA A 227 -5.01 -7.46 -7.28
N ILE A 228 -4.34 -6.47 -7.89
CA ILE A 228 -3.36 -6.69 -8.95
C ILE A 228 -2.06 -6.06 -8.49
N VAL A 229 -0.97 -6.81 -8.57
CA VAL A 229 0.37 -6.36 -8.18
C VAL A 229 1.30 -6.49 -9.39
N GLU A 230 2.01 -5.43 -9.69
CA GLU A 230 3.01 -5.36 -10.75
C GLU A 230 4.37 -5.10 -10.11
N PHE A 231 5.34 -5.91 -10.46
CA PHE A 231 6.74 -5.75 -10.10
C PHE A 231 7.52 -5.41 -11.36
N SER A 232 8.25 -4.28 -11.34
CA SER A 232 9.12 -3.88 -12.44
C SER A 232 10.57 -3.99 -11.98
N TYR A 233 11.42 -4.57 -12.83
CA TYR A 233 12.83 -4.79 -12.54
C TYR A 233 13.71 -3.60 -12.91
N ASN A 234 13.16 -2.63 -13.64
CA ASN A 234 13.75 -1.34 -13.98
C ASN A 234 12.89 -0.18 -13.46
N LEU A 235 13.49 1.04 -13.27
CA LEU A 235 12.79 2.28 -12.89
C LEU A 235 12.55 3.17 -14.08
#